data_bc3c520a65d86e6fca0c0fe49501536b
#
_entry.id   bc3c520a65d86e6fca0c0fe49501536b
#
_cell.length_a   1.000
_cell.length_b   1.000
_cell.length_c   1.000
_cell.angle_alpha   90.00
_cell.angle_beta   90.00
_cell.angle_gamma   90.00
#
_symmetry.space_group_name_H-M   'P 1'
#
loop_
_entity.id
_entity.type
_entity.pdbx_description
1 polymer ?
#
loop_
_entity_poly.entity_id
_entity_poly.type
_entity_poly.pdbx_seq_one_letter_code
_entity_poly.pdbx_strand_id
1 'polypeptide(L)'
;MNAGLERTKTGLFSKLARAVAVCRAVERLCGVSPGLKWPNDPVLDGKKLCGILTELSLEGETARVQELVLGIGINVSQRPEDFTPEVREIATSLVQALGHAVSRPALAAEIIREVDRLCAALAAGETGPYLAEYRRRCVNLGRTVRLLRPDGGGETAEALDIDEEFGLVVRRPDGAVKTVRSGEVSVRGLYGYTE
;
A
#
# COMPACT_ATOMS: atom_id res chain seq x y z
N MET A 1 -4.97 -29.68 -6.65
CA MET A 1 -5.10 -28.53 -7.58
C MET A 1 -5.27 -27.19 -6.86
N ASN A 2 -4.87 -27.03 -5.57
CA ASN A 2 -5.09 -25.79 -4.78
C ASN A 2 -3.82 -25.10 -4.26
N ALA A 3 -2.65 -25.69 -4.39
CA ALA A 3 -1.43 -25.12 -3.80
C ALA A 3 -0.95 -23.82 -4.48
N GLY A 4 -1.23 -23.61 -5.75
CA GLY A 4 -0.87 -22.40 -6.48
C GLY A 4 -1.75 -21.19 -6.12
N LEU A 5 -3.06 -21.43 -5.87
CA LEU A 5 -4.01 -20.38 -5.49
C LEU A 5 -3.76 -19.86 -4.07
N GLU A 6 -3.43 -20.75 -3.12
CA GLU A 6 -3.08 -20.36 -1.75
C GLU A 6 -1.79 -19.53 -1.69
N ARG A 7 -0.83 -19.82 -2.57
CA ARG A 7 0.44 -19.09 -2.67
C ARG A 7 0.28 -17.67 -3.18
N THR A 8 -0.58 -17.47 -4.19
CA THR A 8 -0.90 -16.13 -4.72
C THR A 8 -1.64 -15.31 -3.67
N LYS A 9 -2.55 -15.94 -2.92
CA LYS A 9 -3.28 -15.31 -1.81
C LYS A 9 -2.35 -14.84 -0.70
N THR A 10 -1.44 -15.70 -0.23
CA THR A 10 -0.49 -15.35 0.83
C THR A 10 0.48 -14.25 0.39
N GLY A 11 0.95 -14.27 -0.85
CA GLY A 11 1.88 -13.26 -1.39
C GLY A 11 1.25 -11.88 -1.55
N LEU A 12 0.03 -11.80 -2.10
CA LEU A 12 -0.68 -10.53 -2.28
C LEU A 12 -1.17 -9.97 -0.95
N PHE A 13 -1.74 -10.82 -0.09
CA PHE A 13 -2.17 -10.48 1.25
C PHE A 13 -1.02 -9.87 2.08
N SER A 14 0.16 -10.49 2.01
CA SER A 14 1.32 -9.98 2.73
C SER A 14 1.78 -8.61 2.24
N LYS A 15 1.67 -8.28 0.93
CA LYS A 15 2.10 -6.99 0.38
C LYS A 15 1.27 -5.82 0.90
N LEU A 16 -0.04 -5.96 0.95
CA LEU A 16 -0.97 -4.86 1.26
C LEU A 16 -1.16 -4.68 2.76
N ALA A 17 -1.17 -5.77 3.53
CA ALA A 17 -1.19 -5.71 4.98
C ALA A 17 0.05 -5.02 5.59
N ARG A 18 1.20 -5.04 4.90
CA ARG A 18 2.41 -4.31 5.33
C ARG A 18 2.24 -2.80 5.28
N ALA A 19 1.49 -2.29 4.31
CA ALA A 19 1.19 -0.87 4.27
C ALA A 19 0.39 -0.43 5.50
N VAL A 20 -0.51 -1.30 6.01
CA VAL A 20 -1.20 -1.07 7.30
C VAL A 20 -0.21 -1.04 8.46
N ALA A 21 0.76 -1.97 8.51
CA ALA A 21 1.77 -1.99 9.56
C ALA A 21 2.61 -0.70 9.58
N VAL A 22 3.02 -0.20 8.40
CA VAL A 22 3.72 1.09 8.28
C VAL A 22 2.84 2.25 8.76
N CYS A 23 1.56 2.29 8.35
CA CYS A 23 0.64 3.34 8.80
C CYS A 23 0.45 3.32 10.32
N ARG A 24 0.31 2.14 10.95
CA ARG A 24 0.22 1.99 12.40
C ARG A 24 1.48 2.49 13.12
N ALA A 25 2.66 2.14 12.60
CA ALA A 25 3.92 2.59 13.17
C ALA A 25 4.06 4.13 13.14
N VAL A 26 3.71 4.75 12.01
CA VAL A 26 3.70 6.21 11.89
C VAL A 26 2.67 6.82 12.83
N GLU A 27 1.45 6.30 12.91
CA GLU A 27 0.40 6.82 13.79
C GLU A 27 0.80 6.73 15.26
N ARG A 28 1.36 5.59 15.71
CA ARG A 28 1.81 5.39 17.09
C ARG A 28 2.94 6.32 17.49
N LEU A 29 3.92 6.52 16.62
CA LEU A 29 5.11 7.31 16.94
C LEU A 29 4.90 8.81 16.72
N CYS A 30 4.16 9.17 15.67
CA CYS A 30 4.07 10.55 15.18
C CYS A 30 2.70 11.21 15.44
N GLY A 31 1.68 10.44 15.85
CA GLY A 31 0.35 10.98 16.11
C GLY A 31 -0.44 11.40 14.86
N VAL A 32 0.09 11.14 13.66
CA VAL A 32 -0.61 11.39 12.38
C VAL A 32 -1.06 10.09 11.75
N SER A 33 -2.22 10.08 11.13
CA SER A 33 -2.84 8.88 10.56
C SER A 33 -2.72 8.86 9.04
N PRO A 34 -1.75 8.14 8.45
CA PRO A 34 -1.63 8.04 7.01
C PRO A 34 -2.83 7.30 6.39
N GLY A 35 -3.29 7.79 5.23
CA GLY A 35 -4.16 7.05 4.33
C GLY A 35 -3.35 6.02 3.52
N LEU A 36 -4.07 5.17 2.79
CA LEU A 36 -3.48 4.19 1.87
C LEU A 36 -4.01 4.41 0.46
N LYS A 37 -3.13 4.74 -0.46
CA LYS A 37 -3.45 4.67 -1.88
C LYS A 37 -3.19 3.25 -2.36
N TRP A 38 -4.23 2.62 -2.91
CA TRP A 38 -4.09 1.28 -3.46
C TRP A 38 -3.01 1.21 -4.56
N PRO A 39 -2.15 0.18 -4.60
CA PRO A 39 -2.20 -0.98 -3.72
C PRO A 39 -1.44 -0.82 -2.39
N ASN A 40 -0.36 -0.08 -2.27
CA ASN A 40 0.56 -0.16 -1.13
C ASN A 40 1.30 1.15 -0.81
N ASP A 41 0.75 2.29 -1.20
CA ASP A 41 1.38 3.58 -0.96
C ASP A 41 0.75 4.30 0.24
N PRO A 42 1.42 4.35 1.41
CA PRO A 42 1.04 5.27 2.48
C PRO A 42 1.13 6.73 2.02
N VAL A 43 0.07 7.50 2.30
CA VAL A 43 -0.06 8.90 1.90
C VAL A 43 -0.43 9.78 3.09
N LEU A 44 0.06 11.03 3.08
CA LEU A 44 -0.37 12.11 3.96
C LEU A 44 -0.76 13.31 3.11
N ASP A 45 -1.91 13.89 3.40
CA ASP A 45 -2.45 15.05 2.67
C ASP A 45 -2.44 14.86 1.14
N GLY A 46 -2.85 13.66 0.70
CA GLY A 46 -2.88 13.29 -0.72
C GLY A 46 -1.52 13.03 -1.37
N LYS A 47 -0.40 13.18 -0.65
CA LYS A 47 0.97 13.01 -1.16
C LYS A 47 1.61 11.73 -0.63
N LYS A 48 2.43 11.08 -1.45
CA LYS A 48 3.14 9.85 -1.11
C LYS A 48 4.15 10.07 0.01
N LEU A 49 3.99 9.34 1.11
CA LEU A 49 4.90 9.33 2.25
C LEU A 49 5.93 8.21 2.14
N CYS A 50 5.50 7.05 1.64
CA CYS A 50 6.28 5.82 1.68
C CYS A 50 6.08 5.01 0.41
N GLY A 51 7.14 4.32 -0.03
CA GLY A 51 7.10 3.24 -1.01
C GLY A 51 7.45 1.91 -0.35
N ILE A 52 6.72 0.84 -0.71
CA ILE A 52 6.95 -0.51 -0.20
C ILE A 52 7.23 -1.43 -1.37
N LEU A 53 8.42 -2.01 -1.39
CA LEU A 53 8.85 -3.01 -2.35
C LEU A 53 8.87 -4.38 -1.68
N THR A 54 8.44 -5.39 -2.41
CA THR A 54 8.51 -6.78 -1.94
C THR A 54 9.10 -7.65 -3.01
N GLU A 55 10.15 -8.35 -2.66
CA GLU A 55 10.81 -9.33 -3.51
C GLU A 55 10.63 -10.72 -2.91
N LEU A 56 10.29 -11.68 -3.76
CA LEU A 56 10.05 -13.08 -3.41
C LEU A 56 11.07 -13.93 -4.14
N SER A 57 11.82 -14.74 -3.40
CA SER A 57 12.62 -15.83 -3.93
C SER A 57 11.86 -17.14 -3.77
N LEU A 58 11.75 -17.90 -4.87
CA LEU A 58 11.07 -19.19 -4.89
C LEU A 58 12.09 -20.30 -5.15
N GLU A 59 11.94 -21.42 -4.47
CA GLU A 59 12.69 -22.64 -4.77
C GLU A 59 12.20 -23.23 -6.11
N GLY A 60 13.14 -23.46 -7.05
CA GLY A 60 12.85 -23.70 -8.45
C GLY A 60 11.86 -24.82 -8.75
N GLU A 61 11.97 -25.99 -8.09
CA GLU A 61 11.12 -27.16 -8.38
C GLU A 61 9.83 -27.21 -7.55
N THR A 62 9.86 -26.76 -6.31
CA THR A 62 8.72 -26.83 -5.38
C THR A 62 7.88 -25.56 -5.39
N ALA A 63 8.40 -24.48 -5.98
CA ALA A 63 7.87 -23.13 -5.91
C ALA A 63 7.53 -22.70 -4.46
N ARG A 64 8.21 -23.24 -3.46
CA ARG A 64 8.11 -22.77 -2.07
C ARG A 64 8.75 -21.41 -1.94
N VAL A 65 8.15 -20.55 -1.13
CA VAL A 65 8.78 -19.26 -0.76
C VAL A 65 10.00 -19.58 0.07
N GLN A 66 11.18 -19.28 -0.48
CA GLN A 66 12.46 -19.47 0.18
C GLN A 66 12.83 -18.24 1.00
N GLU A 67 12.61 -17.08 0.43
CA GLU A 67 12.93 -15.81 1.06
C GLU A 67 11.90 -14.73 0.65
N LEU A 68 11.64 -13.81 1.56
CA LEU A 68 10.82 -12.64 1.31
C LEU A 68 11.55 -11.42 1.84
N VAL A 69 11.98 -10.57 0.92
CA VAL A 69 12.65 -9.30 1.24
C VAL A 69 11.64 -8.17 1.19
N LEU A 70 11.58 -7.39 2.26
CA LEU A 70 10.71 -6.23 2.39
C LEU A 70 11.54 -4.94 2.42
N GLY A 71 11.48 -4.17 1.34
CA GLY A 71 12.03 -2.82 1.26
C GLY A 71 10.96 -1.80 1.66
N ILE A 72 11.22 -0.98 2.68
CA ILE A 72 10.33 0.09 3.13
C ILE A 72 11.09 1.41 3.05
N GLY A 73 10.72 2.27 2.10
CA GLY A 73 11.30 3.59 1.89
C GLY A 73 10.37 4.69 2.38
N ILE A 74 10.61 5.24 3.59
CA ILE A 74 9.81 6.31 4.18
C ILE A 74 10.55 7.64 4.02
N ASN A 75 9.86 8.65 3.55
CA ASN A 75 10.33 10.02 3.56
C ASN A 75 10.20 10.57 4.99
N VAL A 76 11.31 10.70 5.71
CA VAL A 76 11.30 11.14 7.12
C VAL A 76 11.67 12.62 7.24
N SER A 77 12.85 12.99 6.76
CA SER A 77 13.44 14.31 6.97
C SER A 77 13.63 15.13 5.70
N GLN A 78 13.14 14.63 4.56
CA GLN A 78 13.23 15.33 3.28
C GLN A 78 12.47 16.64 3.34
N ARG A 79 13.09 17.71 2.89
CA ARG A 79 12.46 19.03 2.67
C ARG A 79 11.97 19.15 1.24
N PRO A 80 11.13 20.13 0.89
CA PRO A 80 10.66 20.30 -0.48
C PRO A 80 11.81 20.41 -1.52
N GLU A 81 12.93 21.02 -1.15
CA GLU A 81 14.12 21.16 -1.99
C GLU A 81 14.89 19.87 -2.26
N ASP A 82 14.70 18.84 -1.43
CA ASP A 82 15.33 17.52 -1.61
C ASP A 82 14.62 16.67 -2.68
N PHE A 83 13.45 17.09 -3.13
CA PHE A 83 12.69 16.45 -4.21
C PHE A 83 12.87 17.18 -5.54
N THR A 84 12.86 16.43 -6.65
CA THR A 84 12.71 17.07 -7.96
C THR A 84 11.36 17.79 -8.07
N PRO A 85 11.21 18.79 -8.96
CA PRO A 85 9.95 19.51 -9.11
C PRO A 85 8.73 18.60 -9.28
N GLU A 86 8.85 17.56 -10.10
CA GLU A 86 7.76 16.60 -10.39
C GLU A 86 7.41 15.75 -9.17
N VAL A 87 8.42 15.33 -8.39
CA VAL A 87 8.22 14.51 -7.18
C VAL A 87 7.64 15.34 -6.05
N ARG A 88 8.02 16.61 -5.93
CA ARG A 88 7.53 17.56 -4.90
C ARG A 88 6.01 17.72 -4.91
N GLU A 89 5.41 17.64 -6.10
CA GLU A 89 3.95 17.75 -6.23
C GLU A 89 3.20 16.52 -5.69
N ILE A 90 3.84 15.35 -5.70
CA ILE A 90 3.19 14.07 -5.39
C ILE A 90 3.74 13.37 -4.14
N ALA A 91 4.82 13.88 -3.54
CA ALA A 91 5.46 13.29 -2.36
C ALA A 91 5.54 14.28 -1.21
N THR A 92 5.59 13.74 0.00
CA THR A 92 5.79 14.47 1.25
C THR A 92 6.71 13.69 2.18
N SER A 93 7.04 14.26 3.33
CA SER A 93 7.81 13.60 4.39
C SER A 93 7.18 13.87 5.77
N LEU A 94 7.62 13.10 6.77
CA LEU A 94 7.15 13.31 8.14
C LEU A 94 7.51 14.69 8.67
N VAL A 95 8.72 15.19 8.38
CA VAL A 95 9.11 16.54 8.83
C VAL A 95 8.25 17.65 8.20
N GLN A 96 7.82 17.47 6.96
CA GLN A 96 6.92 18.43 6.30
C GLN A 96 5.51 18.40 6.92
N ALA A 97 4.99 17.20 7.18
CA ALA A 97 3.65 17.04 7.74
C ALA A 97 3.56 17.47 9.22
N LEU A 98 4.63 17.27 10.00
CA LEU A 98 4.65 17.50 11.46
C LEU A 98 5.24 18.85 11.85
N GLY A 99 6.08 19.45 11.00
CA GLY A 99 6.85 20.66 11.33
C GLY A 99 8.03 20.44 12.30
N HIS A 100 8.32 19.20 12.67
CA HIS A 100 9.44 18.85 13.57
C HIS A 100 10.11 17.53 13.17
N ALA A 101 11.33 17.30 13.65
CA ALA A 101 12.11 16.11 13.35
C ALA A 101 11.54 14.86 14.03
N VAL A 102 11.64 13.72 13.33
CA VAL A 102 11.26 12.39 13.81
C VAL A 102 12.52 11.52 13.96
N SER A 103 12.59 10.77 15.04
CA SER A 103 13.69 9.82 15.28
C SER A 103 13.59 8.62 14.32
N ARG A 104 14.51 8.55 13.35
CA ARG A 104 14.57 7.41 12.42
C ARG A 104 14.77 6.06 13.12
N PRO A 105 15.65 5.91 14.14
CA PRO A 105 15.77 4.66 14.87
C PRO A 105 14.49 4.25 15.59
N ALA A 106 13.79 5.20 16.21
CA ALA A 106 12.52 4.93 16.89
C ALA A 106 11.43 4.50 15.91
N LEU A 107 11.35 5.17 14.73
CA LEU A 107 10.41 4.80 13.68
C LEU A 107 10.72 3.40 13.12
N ALA A 108 11.99 3.10 12.85
CA ALA A 108 12.40 1.77 12.38
C ALA A 108 12.03 0.68 13.40
N ALA A 109 12.28 0.90 14.68
CA ALA A 109 11.92 -0.04 15.73
C ALA A 109 10.39 -0.26 15.81
N GLU A 110 9.58 0.78 15.66
CA GLU A 110 8.12 0.63 15.67
C GLU A 110 7.61 -0.09 14.43
N ILE A 111 8.19 0.16 13.26
CA ILE A 111 7.86 -0.57 12.03
C ILE A 111 8.16 -2.06 12.19
N ILE A 112 9.33 -2.42 12.73
CA ILE A 112 9.69 -3.82 12.98
C ILE A 112 8.65 -4.46 13.90
N ARG A 113 8.27 -3.82 14.99
CA ARG A 113 7.24 -4.34 15.90
C ARG A 113 5.88 -4.55 15.21
N GLU A 114 5.44 -3.63 14.36
CA GLU A 114 4.18 -3.76 13.63
C GLU A 114 4.26 -4.86 12.56
N VAL A 115 5.41 -5.04 11.91
CA VAL A 115 5.66 -6.14 10.97
C VAL A 115 5.65 -7.49 11.71
N ASP A 116 6.27 -7.59 12.88
CA ASP A 116 6.25 -8.81 13.70
C ASP A 116 4.81 -9.17 14.13
N ARG A 117 4.01 -8.18 14.55
CA ARG A 117 2.59 -8.39 14.86
C ARG A 117 1.80 -8.87 13.64
N LEU A 118 2.07 -8.30 12.47
CA LEU A 118 1.48 -8.76 11.22
C LEU A 118 1.86 -10.21 10.91
N CYS A 119 3.14 -10.56 11.04
CA CYS A 119 3.60 -11.92 10.81
C CYS A 119 2.93 -12.92 11.76
N ALA A 120 2.79 -12.57 13.04
CA ALA A 120 2.07 -13.41 14.01
C ALA A 120 0.59 -13.59 13.63
N ALA A 121 -0.10 -12.52 13.25
CA ALA A 121 -1.50 -12.56 12.81
C ALA A 121 -1.67 -13.39 11.54
N LEU A 122 -0.75 -13.27 10.57
CA LEU A 122 -0.75 -14.09 9.35
C LEU A 122 -0.58 -15.58 9.67
N ALA A 123 0.33 -15.91 10.58
CA ALA A 123 0.56 -17.29 11.02
C ALA A 123 -0.66 -17.88 11.76
N ALA A 124 -1.41 -17.05 12.48
CA ALA A 124 -2.66 -17.43 13.14
C ALA A 124 -3.89 -17.43 12.21
N GLY A 125 -3.77 -16.96 10.97
CA GLY A 125 -4.91 -16.80 10.05
C GLY A 125 -5.81 -15.60 10.39
N GLU A 126 -5.39 -14.70 11.29
CA GLU A 126 -6.15 -13.55 11.79
C GLU A 126 -5.96 -12.32 10.89
N THR A 127 -6.39 -12.41 9.67
CA THR A 127 -6.17 -11.39 8.64
C THR A 127 -7.26 -10.32 8.56
N GLY A 128 -8.45 -10.65 9.06
CA GLY A 128 -9.62 -9.78 9.02
C GLY A 128 -9.41 -8.36 9.57
N PRO A 129 -8.76 -8.18 10.73
CA PRO A 129 -8.50 -6.85 11.28
C PRO A 129 -7.61 -5.97 10.38
N TYR A 130 -6.65 -6.56 9.67
CA TYR A 130 -5.80 -5.82 8.71
C TYR A 130 -6.57 -5.41 7.46
N LEU A 131 -7.44 -6.27 6.94
CA LEU A 131 -8.30 -5.95 5.81
C LEU A 131 -9.29 -4.83 6.16
N ALA A 132 -9.94 -4.93 7.31
CA ALA A 132 -10.87 -3.91 7.78
C ALA A 132 -10.18 -2.54 7.93
N GLU A 133 -8.97 -2.54 8.48
CA GLU A 133 -8.19 -1.31 8.62
C GLU A 133 -7.70 -0.78 7.27
N TYR A 134 -7.29 -1.68 6.35
CA TYR A 134 -6.92 -1.29 4.99
C TYR A 134 -8.07 -0.59 4.28
N ARG A 135 -9.30 -1.14 4.33
CA ARG A 135 -10.51 -0.52 3.76
C ARG A 135 -10.74 0.86 4.35
N ARG A 136 -10.67 1.00 5.66
CA ARG A 136 -10.86 2.27 6.36
C ARG A 136 -9.85 3.34 5.96
N ARG A 137 -8.59 2.95 5.69
CA ARG A 137 -7.51 3.87 5.30
C ARG A 137 -7.44 4.11 3.80
N CYS A 138 -8.11 3.30 2.98
CA CYS A 138 -7.98 3.38 1.53
C CYS A 138 -8.61 4.67 0.96
N VAL A 139 -7.75 5.58 0.51
CA VAL A 139 -8.17 6.90 -0.01
C VAL A 139 -8.84 6.84 -1.38
N ASN A 140 -8.77 5.69 -2.06
CA ASN A 140 -9.40 5.53 -3.38
C ASN A 140 -10.88 5.20 -3.30
N LEU A 141 -11.37 4.63 -2.19
CA LEU A 141 -12.77 4.18 -2.08
C LEU A 141 -13.75 5.34 -2.15
N GLY A 142 -14.85 5.12 -2.87
CA GLY A 142 -15.87 6.12 -3.14
C GLY A 142 -15.48 7.19 -4.16
N ARG A 143 -14.33 7.03 -4.82
CA ARG A 143 -13.83 8.01 -5.81
C ARG A 143 -13.75 7.41 -7.20
N THR A 144 -13.84 8.27 -8.21
CA THR A 144 -13.48 7.92 -9.58
C THR A 144 -11.96 7.90 -9.72
N VAL A 145 -11.42 6.81 -10.26
CA VAL A 145 -10.00 6.60 -10.44
C VAL A 145 -9.67 6.29 -11.89
N ARG A 146 -8.44 6.56 -12.29
CA ARG A 146 -7.89 6.13 -13.59
C ARG A 146 -7.10 4.84 -13.38
N LEU A 147 -7.47 3.82 -14.12
CA LEU A 147 -6.80 2.54 -14.17
C LEU A 147 -5.86 2.56 -15.39
N LEU A 148 -4.55 2.65 -15.15
CA LEU A 148 -3.54 2.72 -16.21
C LEU A 148 -2.89 1.35 -16.39
N ARG A 149 -3.02 0.79 -17.59
CA ARG A 149 -2.38 -0.47 -17.96
C ARG A 149 -0.91 -0.27 -18.35
N PRO A 150 -0.07 -1.33 -18.26
CA PRO A 150 1.33 -1.27 -18.69
C PRO A 150 1.54 -0.91 -20.16
N ASP A 151 0.56 -1.21 -21.03
CA ASP A 151 0.57 -0.87 -22.46
C ASP A 151 0.31 0.62 -22.76
N GLY A 152 0.15 1.45 -21.71
CA GLY A 152 -0.19 2.87 -21.82
C GLY A 152 -1.68 3.15 -21.98
N GLY A 153 -2.51 2.11 -22.14
CA GLY A 153 -3.95 2.24 -22.15
C GLY A 153 -4.51 2.53 -20.77
N GLY A 154 -5.72 3.10 -20.69
CA GLY A 154 -6.36 3.36 -19.42
C GLY A 154 -7.86 3.56 -19.55
N GLU A 155 -8.55 3.39 -18.44
CA GLU A 155 -9.98 3.63 -18.31
C GLU A 155 -10.27 4.31 -16.98
N THR A 156 -11.39 5.01 -16.89
CA THR A 156 -11.92 5.51 -15.61
C THR A 156 -12.87 4.48 -15.02
N ALA A 157 -12.89 4.40 -13.68
CA ALA A 157 -13.83 3.56 -12.96
C ALA A 157 -14.09 4.14 -11.57
N GLU A 158 -15.19 3.79 -10.95
CA GLU A 158 -15.48 4.11 -9.56
C GLU A 158 -14.91 3.02 -8.65
N ALA A 159 -14.09 3.38 -7.67
CA ALA A 159 -13.55 2.45 -6.69
C ALA A 159 -14.59 2.18 -5.58
N LEU A 160 -15.07 0.95 -5.51
CA LEU A 160 -16.20 0.59 -4.62
C LEU A 160 -15.74 0.00 -3.29
N ASP A 161 -14.83 -0.97 -3.34
CA ASP A 161 -14.41 -1.73 -2.16
C ASP A 161 -13.04 -2.39 -2.39
N ILE A 162 -12.52 -3.01 -1.35
CA ILE A 162 -11.38 -3.92 -1.37
C ILE A 162 -11.89 -5.32 -1.04
N ASP A 163 -11.67 -6.29 -1.91
CA ASP A 163 -12.08 -7.67 -1.67
C ASP A 163 -11.20 -8.37 -0.62
N GLU A 164 -11.56 -9.62 -0.28
CA GLU A 164 -10.85 -10.41 0.74
C GLU A 164 -9.41 -10.77 0.34
N GLU A 165 -9.06 -10.63 -0.94
CA GLU A 165 -7.72 -10.82 -1.47
C GLU A 165 -7.01 -9.48 -1.74
N PHE A 166 -7.51 -8.37 -1.16
CA PHE A 166 -7.02 -6.99 -1.34
C PHE A 166 -7.06 -6.48 -2.80
N GLY A 167 -7.86 -7.10 -3.67
CA GLY A 167 -8.17 -6.56 -4.98
C GLY A 167 -9.06 -5.32 -4.88
N LEU A 168 -8.85 -4.35 -5.75
CA LEU A 168 -9.70 -3.17 -5.84
C LEU A 168 -10.94 -3.50 -6.66
N VAL A 169 -12.10 -3.48 -6.03
CA VAL A 169 -13.39 -3.67 -6.69
C VAL A 169 -13.79 -2.35 -7.33
N VAL A 170 -14.02 -2.35 -8.63
CA VAL A 170 -14.36 -1.14 -9.38
C VAL A 170 -15.60 -1.32 -10.23
N ARG A 171 -16.36 -0.24 -10.41
CA ARG A 171 -17.48 -0.13 -11.36
C ARG A 171 -17.04 0.69 -12.55
N ARG A 172 -17.20 0.12 -13.75
CA ARG A 172 -16.94 0.80 -15.01
C ARG A 172 -18.10 1.71 -15.42
N PRO A 173 -17.89 2.63 -16.38
CA PRO A 173 -18.97 3.49 -16.90
C PRO A 173 -20.15 2.73 -17.52
N ASP A 174 -19.92 1.52 -18.03
CA ASP A 174 -20.96 0.62 -18.56
C ASP A 174 -21.75 -0.11 -17.47
N GLY A 175 -21.45 0.14 -16.18
CA GLY A 175 -22.05 -0.48 -15.02
C GLY A 175 -21.43 -1.82 -14.60
N ALA A 176 -20.52 -2.38 -15.41
CA ALA A 176 -19.86 -3.65 -15.08
C ALA A 176 -18.97 -3.50 -13.86
N VAL A 177 -19.10 -4.44 -12.92
CA VAL A 177 -18.24 -4.53 -11.73
C VAL A 177 -17.15 -5.56 -11.96
N LYS A 178 -15.91 -5.19 -11.67
CA LYS A 178 -14.77 -6.11 -11.74
C LYS A 178 -13.82 -5.89 -10.57
N THR A 179 -13.01 -6.88 -10.25
CA THR A 179 -11.86 -6.75 -9.34
C THR A 179 -10.58 -6.56 -10.15
N VAL A 180 -9.79 -5.57 -9.76
CA VAL A 180 -8.47 -5.28 -10.30
C VAL A 180 -7.41 -5.76 -9.33
N ARG A 181 -6.39 -6.45 -9.82
CA ARG A 181 -5.29 -6.97 -9.01
C ARG A 181 -4.07 -6.06 -9.07
N SER A 182 -3.27 -6.08 -8.00
CA SER A 182 -1.97 -5.39 -7.97
C SER A 182 -1.05 -5.94 -9.07
N GLY A 183 -0.43 -5.03 -9.83
CA GLY A 183 0.42 -5.38 -10.98
C GLY A 183 -0.30 -5.38 -12.33
N GLU A 184 -1.63 -5.48 -12.36
CA GLU A 184 -2.40 -5.40 -13.62
C GLU A 184 -2.55 -3.95 -14.08
N VAL A 185 -2.73 -3.03 -13.14
CA VAL A 185 -2.90 -1.60 -13.42
C VAL A 185 -2.25 -0.73 -12.35
N SER A 186 -1.92 0.50 -12.74
CA SER A 186 -1.62 1.59 -11.81
C SER A 186 -2.88 2.42 -11.58
N VAL A 187 -3.21 2.69 -10.33
CA VAL A 187 -4.36 3.51 -9.96
C VAL A 187 -3.91 4.96 -9.68
N ARG A 188 -4.59 5.91 -10.29
CA ARG A 188 -4.36 7.34 -10.09
C ARG A 188 -5.69 8.02 -9.77
N GLY A 189 -5.63 9.15 -9.07
CA GLY A 189 -6.74 10.09 -9.00
C GLY A 189 -7.01 10.74 -10.38
N LEU A 190 -8.15 11.39 -10.53
CA LEU A 190 -8.48 12.09 -11.79
C LEU A 190 -7.62 13.33 -12.01
N TYR A 191 -7.32 14.04 -10.93
CA TYR A 191 -6.63 15.34 -10.97
C TYR A 191 -5.23 15.32 -10.36
N GLY A 192 -4.74 14.17 -9.86
CA GLY A 192 -3.45 14.09 -9.23
C GLY A 192 -3.07 12.67 -8.80
N TYR A 193 -2.24 12.59 -7.75
CA TYR A 193 -1.76 11.31 -7.25
C TYR A 193 -2.87 10.48 -6.58
N THR A 194 -3.74 11.15 -5.83
CA THR A 194 -4.86 10.54 -5.08
C THR A 194 -6.23 11.12 -5.45
N GLU A 195 -6.28 12.30 -6.06
CA GLU A 195 -7.51 13.03 -6.37
C GLU A 195 -7.81 13.14 -7.85
#